data_122d32c975672dd2ea6455d1176be3c9
#
_entry.id   122d32c975672dd2ea6455d1176be3c9
#
_cell.length_a   1.000
_cell.length_b   1.000
_cell.length_c   1.000
_cell.angle_alpha   90.00
_cell.angle_beta   90.00
_cell.angle_gamma   90.00
#
_symmetry.space_group_name_H-M   'P 1'
#
loop_
_entity.id
_entity.type
_entity.pdbx_description
1 polymer ?
#
loop_
_entity_poly.entity_id
_entity_poly.type
_entity_poly.pdbx_seq_one_letter_code
_entity_poly.pdbx_strand_id
1 'polypeptide(L)'
;ELMQPYLHGFGDQHHSQPRALYISQCTEMGTIYTPEELKRLTDFAHLNGMYVHMDGARIANACAALRLSFKALTVDCGVDVLSFGGTKNGLMMGECVIVFNKDLQKEARFVRKQSAQLASKMRYLSCQFTAYLTDELWLKNATHANVMAAKLYKELKKLPEVTFTQKVESN
;
A
#
# COMPACT_ATOMS: atom_id res chain seq x y z
N GLU A 1 -13.73 -6.42 -14.44
CA GLU A 1 -14.31 -7.70 -14.92
C GLU A 1 -13.96 -8.87 -13.98
N LEU A 2 -12.69 -9.11 -13.61
CA LEU A 2 -12.29 -10.26 -12.77
C LEU A 2 -12.88 -10.25 -11.36
N MET A 3 -13.24 -9.09 -10.81
CA MET A 3 -13.83 -8.99 -9.47
C MET A 3 -15.35 -9.18 -9.46
N GLN A 4 -16.02 -8.94 -10.58
CA GLN A 4 -17.48 -9.00 -10.68
C GLN A 4 -18.09 -10.31 -10.17
N PRO A 5 -17.52 -11.50 -10.47
CA PRO A 5 -18.08 -12.76 -9.99
C PRO A 5 -18.08 -12.94 -8.47
N TYR A 6 -17.27 -12.16 -7.75
CA TYR A 6 -17.17 -12.23 -6.28
C TYR A 6 -18.14 -11.28 -5.57
N LEU A 7 -18.81 -10.41 -6.32
CA LEU A 7 -19.80 -9.46 -5.80
C LEU A 7 -21.21 -10.05 -5.90
N HIS A 8 -21.51 -10.95 -4.99
CA HIS A 8 -22.84 -11.60 -4.91
C HIS A 8 -23.29 -11.73 -3.46
N GLY A 9 -24.55 -12.09 -3.25
CA GLY A 9 -25.11 -12.33 -1.93
C GLY A 9 -25.34 -11.06 -1.10
N PHE A 10 -25.38 -9.88 -1.71
CA PHE A 10 -25.69 -8.64 -1.00
C PHE A 10 -27.06 -8.72 -0.33
N GLY A 11 -27.13 -8.47 0.99
CA GLY A 11 -28.34 -8.53 1.79
C GLY A 11 -28.78 -9.95 2.17
N ASP A 12 -28.12 -10.99 1.69
CA ASP A 12 -28.38 -12.37 2.08
C ASP A 12 -27.57 -12.71 3.34
N GLN A 13 -28.26 -13.14 4.40
CA GLN A 13 -27.64 -13.50 5.69
C GLN A 13 -26.73 -14.73 5.61
N HIS A 14 -26.83 -15.55 4.56
CA HIS A 14 -26.00 -16.73 4.34
C HIS A 14 -24.71 -16.42 3.57
N HIS A 15 -24.51 -15.17 3.17
CA HIS A 15 -23.33 -14.73 2.42
C HIS A 15 -22.53 -13.66 3.15
N SER A 16 -21.20 -13.71 3.00
CA SER A 16 -20.34 -12.60 3.42
C SER A 16 -20.72 -11.35 2.64
N GLN A 17 -20.77 -10.22 3.34
CA GLN A 17 -21.12 -8.94 2.73
C GLN A 17 -19.84 -8.23 2.29
N PRO A 18 -19.54 -8.09 1.00
CA PRO A 18 -18.37 -7.36 0.50
C PRO A 18 -18.44 -5.90 0.96
N ARG A 19 -17.43 -5.43 1.70
CA ARG A 19 -17.38 -4.07 2.26
C ARG A 19 -16.08 -3.35 1.96
N ALA A 20 -15.04 -4.07 1.60
CA ALA A 20 -13.76 -3.49 1.30
C ALA A 20 -13.05 -4.23 0.16
N LEU A 21 -12.41 -3.48 -0.71
CA LEU A 21 -11.40 -3.94 -1.63
C LEU A 21 -10.03 -3.74 -0.97
N TYR A 22 -9.25 -4.81 -0.87
CA TYR A 22 -7.87 -4.77 -0.38
C TYR A 22 -6.90 -4.90 -1.56
N ILE A 23 -5.94 -3.99 -1.63
CA ILE A 23 -4.87 -3.99 -2.66
C ILE A 23 -3.52 -3.74 -2.01
N SER A 24 -2.44 -4.28 -2.59
CA SER A 24 -1.07 -4.04 -2.13
C SER A 24 -0.28 -3.22 -3.15
N GLN A 25 0.35 -2.13 -2.70
CA GLN A 25 1.18 -1.26 -3.54
C GLN A 25 2.58 -1.08 -2.90
N CYS A 26 3.67 -1.56 -3.53
CA CYS A 26 3.65 -2.47 -4.68
C CYS A 26 3.23 -3.88 -4.25
N THR A 27 2.93 -4.72 -5.24
CA THR A 27 2.57 -6.12 -4.96
C THR A 27 3.78 -6.92 -4.46
N GLU A 28 3.52 -8.05 -3.81
CA GLU A 28 4.60 -8.94 -3.36
C GLU A 28 5.35 -9.63 -4.50
N MET A 29 4.81 -9.55 -5.71
CA MET A 29 5.45 -10.04 -6.94
C MET A 29 6.38 -9.00 -7.59
N GLY A 30 6.53 -7.81 -6.98
CA GLY A 30 7.37 -6.73 -7.51
C GLY A 30 6.73 -5.93 -8.64
N THR A 31 5.42 -6.06 -8.85
CA THR A 31 4.66 -5.27 -9.83
C THR A 31 4.03 -4.05 -9.18
N ILE A 32 3.70 -3.05 -9.99
CA ILE A 32 3.15 -1.76 -9.53
C ILE A 32 1.84 -1.50 -10.25
N TYR A 33 0.80 -1.07 -9.52
CA TYR A 33 -0.38 -0.47 -10.11
C TYR A 33 -0.08 0.98 -10.54
N THR A 34 -0.41 1.33 -11.76
CA THR A 34 -0.39 2.73 -12.21
C THR A 34 -1.53 3.53 -11.56
N PRO A 35 -1.47 4.88 -11.55
CA PRO A 35 -2.60 5.70 -11.07
C PRO A 35 -3.92 5.38 -11.77
N GLU A 36 -3.88 5.12 -13.08
CA GLU A 36 -5.05 4.79 -13.89
C GLU A 36 -5.65 3.44 -13.49
N GLU A 37 -4.82 2.44 -13.21
CA GLU A 37 -5.26 1.13 -12.72
C GLU A 37 -5.86 1.25 -11.33
N LEU A 38 -5.19 1.97 -10.42
CA LEU A 38 -5.70 2.25 -9.08
C LEU A 38 -7.06 2.95 -9.16
N LYS A 39 -7.16 4.00 -9.97
CA LYS A 39 -8.41 4.75 -10.12
C LYS A 39 -9.56 3.87 -10.61
N ARG A 40 -9.32 2.99 -11.58
CA ARG A 40 -10.35 2.03 -12.05
C ARG A 40 -10.79 1.06 -10.96
N LEU A 41 -9.86 0.59 -10.11
CA LEU A 41 -10.15 -0.32 -9.00
C LEU A 41 -10.96 0.38 -7.91
N THR A 42 -10.57 1.60 -7.54
CA THR A 42 -11.27 2.39 -6.52
C THR A 42 -12.66 2.82 -6.97
N ASP A 43 -12.81 3.28 -8.22
CA ASP A 43 -14.11 3.63 -8.78
C ASP A 43 -15.04 2.42 -8.80
N PHE A 44 -14.53 1.25 -9.21
CA PHE A 44 -15.30 0.02 -9.16
C PHE A 44 -15.76 -0.33 -7.73
N ALA A 45 -14.86 -0.25 -6.75
CA ALA A 45 -15.18 -0.51 -5.35
C ALA A 45 -16.25 0.45 -4.83
N HIS A 46 -16.08 1.74 -5.06
CA HIS A 46 -17.01 2.78 -4.60
C HIS A 46 -18.38 2.65 -5.25
N LEU A 47 -18.45 2.36 -6.56
CA LEU A 47 -19.72 2.10 -7.25
C LEU A 47 -20.50 0.90 -6.66
N ASN A 48 -19.81 -0.04 -6.03
CA ASN A 48 -20.42 -1.19 -5.36
C ASN A 48 -20.54 -1.00 -3.82
N GLY A 49 -20.42 0.22 -3.31
CA GLY A 49 -20.58 0.54 -1.88
C GLY A 49 -19.48 -0.01 -0.98
N MET A 50 -18.30 -0.30 -1.54
CA MET A 50 -17.13 -0.78 -0.82
C MET A 50 -16.12 0.33 -0.58
N TYR A 51 -15.37 0.22 0.49
CA TYR A 51 -14.17 1.02 0.75
C TYR A 51 -12.93 0.39 0.11
N VAL A 52 -11.88 1.18 -0.05
CA VAL A 52 -10.58 0.69 -0.54
C VAL A 52 -9.52 0.84 0.54
N HIS A 53 -8.96 -0.29 0.95
CA HIS A 53 -7.79 -0.36 1.81
C HIS A 53 -6.55 -0.71 0.98
N MET A 54 -5.54 0.16 1.01
CA MET A 54 -4.24 -0.10 0.39
C MET A 54 -3.23 -0.53 1.45
N ASP A 55 -2.67 -1.71 1.27
CA ASP A 55 -1.42 -2.09 1.93
C ASP A 55 -0.26 -1.37 1.23
N GLY A 56 0.28 -0.40 1.91
CA GLY A 56 1.41 0.41 1.47
C GLY A 56 2.71 0.05 2.17
N ALA A 57 2.89 -1.22 2.57
CA ALA A 57 4.14 -1.67 3.20
C ALA A 57 5.37 -1.37 2.35
N ARG A 58 5.20 -1.24 1.04
CA ARG A 58 6.24 -0.85 0.07
C ARG A 58 5.81 0.31 -0.84
N ILE A 59 4.88 1.14 -0.41
CA ILE A 59 4.41 2.27 -1.24
C ILE A 59 5.53 3.23 -1.62
N ALA A 60 6.55 3.39 -0.78
CA ALA A 60 7.72 4.19 -1.08
C ALA A 60 8.46 3.69 -2.33
N ASN A 61 8.57 2.35 -2.49
CA ASN A 61 9.18 1.74 -3.66
C ASN A 61 8.37 2.02 -4.94
N ALA A 62 7.05 1.93 -4.87
CA ALA A 62 6.17 2.27 -5.98
C ALA A 62 6.29 3.76 -6.37
N CYS A 63 6.25 4.66 -5.36
CA CYS A 63 6.43 6.11 -5.58
C CYS A 63 7.78 6.42 -6.24
N ALA A 64 8.86 5.81 -5.75
CA ALA A 64 10.20 5.99 -6.32
C ALA A 64 10.29 5.48 -7.76
N ALA A 65 9.71 4.32 -8.07
CA ALA A 65 9.72 3.74 -9.41
C ALA A 65 8.93 4.57 -10.42
N LEU A 66 7.75 5.05 -10.02
CA LEU A 66 6.86 5.86 -10.86
C LEU A 66 7.23 7.36 -10.87
N ARG A 67 8.13 7.81 -9.97
CA ARG A 67 8.46 9.23 -9.73
C ARG A 67 7.23 10.06 -9.36
N LEU A 68 6.38 9.51 -8.52
CA LEU A 68 5.14 10.12 -8.06
C LEU A 68 5.16 10.35 -6.54
N SER A 69 4.33 11.29 -6.09
CA SER A 69 4.11 11.51 -4.66
C SER A 69 3.22 10.43 -4.05
N PHE A 70 3.29 10.26 -2.72
CA PHE A 70 2.33 9.41 -2.00
C PHE A 70 0.88 9.81 -2.27
N LYS A 71 0.59 11.12 -2.33
CA LYS A 71 -0.74 11.66 -2.62
C LYS A 71 -1.26 11.16 -3.96
N ALA A 72 -0.43 11.19 -5.00
CA ALA A 72 -0.81 10.78 -6.36
C ALA A 72 -1.17 9.28 -6.46
N LEU A 73 -0.58 8.42 -5.62
CA LEU A 73 -0.87 6.99 -5.58
C LEU A 73 -1.91 6.59 -4.52
N THR A 74 -2.45 7.53 -3.77
CA THR A 74 -3.42 7.24 -2.69
C THR A 74 -4.67 8.08 -2.82
N VAL A 75 -4.66 9.29 -2.27
CA VAL A 75 -5.83 10.20 -2.21
C VAL A 75 -6.37 10.51 -3.59
N ASP A 76 -5.49 10.85 -4.53
CA ASP A 76 -5.91 11.23 -5.90
C ASP A 76 -6.48 10.03 -6.67
N CYS A 77 -6.11 8.81 -6.27
CA CYS A 77 -6.67 7.58 -6.81
C CYS A 77 -7.93 7.10 -6.07
N GLY A 78 -8.33 7.73 -4.97
CA GLY A 78 -9.55 7.37 -4.24
C GLY A 78 -9.36 6.29 -3.17
N VAL A 79 -8.15 6.08 -2.65
CA VAL A 79 -7.90 5.17 -1.51
C VAL A 79 -8.54 5.74 -0.24
N ASP A 80 -9.29 4.91 0.50
CA ASP A 80 -9.96 5.31 1.75
C ASP A 80 -9.06 5.16 2.97
N VAL A 81 -8.28 4.07 3.02
CA VAL A 81 -7.38 3.75 4.12
C VAL A 81 -6.06 3.23 3.57
N LEU A 82 -4.97 3.70 4.13
CA LEU A 82 -3.61 3.26 3.80
C LEU A 82 -2.92 2.71 5.04
N SER A 83 -2.40 1.49 4.95
CA SER A 83 -1.35 1.02 5.86
C SER A 83 0.00 1.51 5.32
N PHE A 84 0.52 2.61 5.89
CA PHE A 84 1.75 3.23 5.43
C PHE A 84 2.96 2.57 6.09
N GLY A 85 3.74 1.86 5.28
CA GLY A 85 4.89 1.08 5.74
C GLY A 85 6.13 1.95 5.98
N GLY A 86 6.72 1.77 7.15
CA GLY A 86 8.01 2.38 7.49
C GLY A 86 9.12 1.35 7.69
N THR A 87 8.80 0.21 8.29
CA THR A 87 9.78 -0.81 8.68
C THR A 87 10.56 -1.38 7.48
N LYS A 88 9.89 -1.63 6.36
CA LYS A 88 10.55 -2.18 5.15
C LYS A 88 11.39 -1.16 4.38
N ASN A 89 11.39 0.10 4.81
CA ASN A 89 12.13 1.17 4.13
C ASN A 89 13.04 1.99 5.06
N GLY A 90 13.49 1.37 6.16
CA GLY A 90 14.58 1.90 7.00
C GLY A 90 14.19 2.30 8.41
N LEU A 91 12.92 2.24 8.83
CA LEU A 91 12.58 2.38 10.23
C LEU A 91 12.99 1.11 11.00
N MET A 92 13.37 1.29 12.24
CA MET A 92 13.65 0.17 13.14
C MET A 92 12.37 -0.65 13.39
N MET A 93 11.27 0.04 13.64
CA MET A 93 9.91 -0.51 13.72
C MET A 93 8.91 0.65 13.62
N GLY A 94 7.81 0.41 12.96
CA GLY A 94 6.72 1.39 12.90
C GLY A 94 5.95 1.32 11.59
N GLU A 95 4.63 1.22 11.77
CA GLU A 95 3.67 1.31 10.69
C GLU A 95 2.62 2.36 11.06
N CYS A 96 2.09 3.04 10.06
CA CYS A 96 1.05 4.05 10.23
C CYS A 96 -0.21 3.64 9.50
N VAL A 97 -1.37 3.75 10.14
CA VAL A 97 -2.65 3.71 9.44
C VAL A 97 -3.11 5.13 9.16
N ILE A 98 -3.28 5.46 7.90
CA ILE A 98 -3.76 6.78 7.46
C ILE A 98 -5.17 6.60 6.93
N VAL A 99 -6.14 7.26 7.55
CA VAL A 99 -7.55 7.18 7.18
C VAL A 99 -7.92 8.46 6.43
N PHE A 100 -8.09 8.36 5.12
CA PHE A 100 -8.45 9.48 4.26
C PHE A 100 -9.95 9.74 4.27
N ASN A 101 -10.75 8.68 4.34
CA ASN A 101 -12.21 8.77 4.37
C ASN A 101 -12.70 9.31 5.71
N LYS A 102 -13.43 10.44 5.67
CA LYS A 102 -13.89 11.16 6.88
C LYS A 102 -14.85 10.36 7.74
N ASP A 103 -15.66 9.49 7.15
CA ASP A 103 -16.61 8.68 7.91
C ASP A 103 -15.90 7.62 8.73
N LEU A 104 -14.83 7.02 8.19
CA LEU A 104 -14.02 6.05 8.89
C LEU A 104 -13.14 6.69 9.98
N GLN A 105 -12.81 7.98 9.87
CA GLN A 105 -12.01 8.69 10.88
C GLN A 105 -12.67 8.76 12.25
N LYS A 106 -14.00 8.81 12.30
CA LYS A 106 -14.78 8.99 13.55
C LYS A 106 -14.44 7.93 14.60
N GLU A 107 -14.30 6.68 14.16
CA GLU A 107 -14.07 5.53 15.04
C GLU A 107 -12.60 5.11 15.14
N ALA A 108 -11.73 5.61 14.27
CA ALA A 108 -10.34 5.15 14.13
C ALA A 108 -9.55 5.18 15.44
N ARG A 109 -9.72 6.23 16.27
CA ARG A 109 -9.04 6.37 17.57
C ARG A 109 -9.48 5.31 18.58
N PHE A 110 -10.77 4.93 18.55
CA PHE A 110 -11.31 3.91 19.44
C PHE A 110 -10.86 2.51 19.01
N VAL A 111 -10.95 2.23 17.71
CA VAL A 111 -10.44 0.97 17.12
C VAL A 111 -8.96 0.79 17.45
N ARG A 112 -8.14 1.84 17.27
CA ARG A 112 -6.72 1.83 17.64
C ARG A 112 -6.52 1.44 19.12
N LYS A 113 -7.28 2.03 20.02
CA LYS A 113 -7.18 1.74 21.46
C LYS A 113 -7.64 0.31 21.77
N GLN A 114 -8.76 -0.11 21.21
CA GLN A 114 -9.32 -1.47 21.40
C GLN A 114 -8.37 -2.55 20.87
N SER A 115 -7.68 -2.27 19.78
CA SER A 115 -6.71 -3.18 19.16
C SER A 115 -5.32 -3.15 19.85
N ALA A 116 -5.20 -2.54 21.02
CA ALA A 116 -3.95 -2.39 21.76
C ALA A 116 -2.82 -1.67 20.99
N GLN A 117 -3.16 -0.88 19.95
CA GLN A 117 -2.21 -0.14 19.12
C GLN A 117 -1.91 1.28 19.61
N LEU A 118 -2.29 1.60 20.83
CA LEU A 118 -1.96 2.84 21.51
C LEU A 118 -0.91 2.57 22.60
N ALA A 119 0.32 2.32 22.15
CA ALA A 119 1.46 2.10 23.04
C ALA A 119 1.81 3.37 23.83
N SER A 120 2.31 3.19 25.05
CA SER A 120 2.90 4.28 25.82
C SER A 120 4.16 4.82 25.13
N LYS A 121 4.44 6.11 25.29
CA LYS A 121 5.63 6.75 24.74
C LYS A 121 5.75 6.64 23.20
N MET A 122 4.64 6.84 22.50
CA MET A 122 4.58 6.81 21.03
C MET A 122 5.61 7.70 20.32
N ARG A 123 6.18 8.69 21.03
CA ARG A 123 7.23 9.55 20.48
C ARG A 123 8.46 8.77 19.97
N TYR A 124 8.78 7.61 20.53
CA TYR A 124 9.87 6.74 20.07
C TYR A 124 9.56 6.06 18.73
N LEU A 125 8.29 5.93 18.39
CA LEU A 125 7.86 5.48 17.07
C LEU A 125 7.71 6.66 16.11
N SER A 126 7.03 7.74 16.53
CA SER A 126 6.74 8.88 15.65
C SER A 126 8.00 9.66 15.24
N CYS A 127 9.02 9.75 16.08
CA CYS A 127 10.28 10.40 15.68
C CYS A 127 10.98 9.71 14.52
N GLN A 128 10.81 8.39 14.39
CA GLN A 128 11.34 7.64 13.24
C GLN A 128 10.65 8.07 11.94
N PHE A 129 9.33 8.26 11.96
CA PHE A 129 8.59 8.80 10.81
C PHE A 129 9.01 10.23 10.49
N THR A 130 9.27 11.07 11.50
CA THR A 130 9.79 12.42 11.29
C THR A 130 11.12 12.37 10.54
N ALA A 131 12.08 11.57 11.01
CA ALA A 131 13.36 11.41 10.33
C ALA A 131 13.20 10.82 8.92
N TYR A 132 12.37 9.81 8.77
CA TYR A 132 12.10 9.11 7.52
C TYR A 132 11.54 10.03 6.42
N LEU A 133 10.66 10.97 6.79
CA LEU A 133 10.02 11.91 5.87
C LEU A 133 10.84 13.20 5.66
N THR A 134 11.86 13.43 6.47
CA THR A 134 12.75 14.60 6.35
C THR A 134 13.78 14.35 5.24
N ASP A 135 14.08 15.40 4.48
CA ASP A 135 15.12 15.43 3.42
C ASP A 135 15.01 14.25 2.43
N GLU A 136 13.79 13.80 2.17
CA GLU A 136 13.48 12.71 1.23
C GLU A 136 14.23 11.39 1.56
N LEU A 137 14.52 11.11 2.83
CA LEU A 137 15.21 9.88 3.21
C LEU A 137 14.45 8.63 2.72
N TRP A 138 13.11 8.64 2.81
CA TRP A 138 12.26 7.59 2.28
C TRP A 138 12.51 7.31 0.79
N LEU A 139 12.70 8.38 -0.01
CA LEU A 139 12.94 8.27 -1.45
C LEU A 139 14.34 7.72 -1.75
N LYS A 140 15.36 8.17 -1.01
CA LYS A 140 16.72 7.66 -1.13
C LYS A 140 16.77 6.16 -0.87
N ASN A 141 16.14 5.70 0.22
CA ASN A 141 16.10 4.29 0.60
C ASN A 141 15.37 3.45 -0.45
N ALA A 142 14.17 3.87 -0.84
CA ALA A 142 13.35 3.17 -1.82
C ALA A 142 14.02 3.11 -3.21
N THR A 143 14.64 4.21 -3.65
CA THR A 143 15.37 4.26 -4.92
C THR A 143 16.55 3.29 -4.90
N HIS A 144 17.31 3.24 -3.80
CA HIS A 144 18.42 2.31 -3.67
C HIS A 144 17.95 0.86 -3.76
N ALA A 145 16.89 0.50 -3.02
CA ALA A 145 16.32 -0.84 -3.04
C ALA A 145 15.84 -1.24 -4.46
N ASN A 146 15.13 -0.35 -5.16
CA ASN A 146 14.70 -0.59 -6.54
C ASN A 146 15.87 -0.78 -7.51
N VAL A 147 16.95 0.00 -7.37
CA VAL A 147 18.17 -0.15 -8.18
C VAL A 147 18.82 -1.51 -7.94
N MET A 148 18.86 -1.97 -6.69
CA MET A 148 19.43 -3.29 -6.36
C MET A 148 18.57 -4.42 -6.90
N ALA A 149 17.24 -4.33 -6.80
CA ALA A 149 16.32 -5.31 -7.41
C ALA A 149 16.48 -5.37 -8.94
N ALA A 150 16.55 -4.22 -9.59
CA ALA A 150 16.77 -4.15 -11.04
C ALA A 150 18.13 -4.73 -11.47
N LYS A 151 19.18 -4.50 -10.66
CA LYS A 151 20.50 -5.07 -10.90
C LYS A 151 20.47 -6.60 -10.78
N LEU A 152 19.86 -7.12 -9.72
CA LEU A 152 19.71 -8.56 -9.51
C LEU A 152 18.91 -9.20 -10.67
N TYR A 153 17.78 -8.59 -11.03
CA TYR A 153 16.97 -9.04 -12.17
C TYR A 153 17.79 -9.10 -13.46
N LYS A 154 18.55 -8.05 -13.75
CA LYS A 154 19.40 -7.98 -14.95
C LYS A 154 20.45 -9.09 -15.01
N GLU A 155 21.08 -9.42 -13.87
CA GLU A 155 22.09 -10.46 -13.80
C GLU A 155 21.47 -11.87 -13.90
N LEU A 156 20.38 -12.12 -13.18
CA LEU A 156 19.67 -13.40 -13.22
C LEU A 156 19.08 -13.69 -14.61
N LYS A 157 18.63 -12.67 -15.33
CA LYS A 157 18.11 -12.82 -16.70
C LYS A 157 19.14 -13.36 -17.70
N LYS A 158 20.43 -13.35 -17.38
CA LYS A 158 21.50 -13.91 -18.22
C LYS A 158 21.62 -15.43 -18.07
N LEU A 159 21.01 -16.00 -17.04
CA LEU A 159 21.07 -17.43 -16.75
C LEU A 159 19.91 -18.15 -17.47
N PRO A 160 20.18 -19.08 -18.37
CA PRO A 160 19.14 -19.73 -19.18
C PRO A 160 18.19 -20.59 -18.33
N GLU A 161 18.61 -21.00 -17.14
CA GLU A 161 17.81 -21.80 -16.20
C GLU A 161 16.82 -20.95 -15.40
N VAL A 162 16.94 -19.62 -15.44
CA VAL A 162 16.10 -18.71 -14.65
C VAL A 162 14.98 -18.14 -15.52
N THR A 163 13.76 -18.33 -15.08
CA THR A 163 12.56 -17.73 -15.69
C THR A 163 11.87 -16.79 -14.71
N PHE A 164 11.25 -15.75 -15.22
CA PHE A 164 10.51 -14.79 -14.42
C PHE A 164 9.03 -14.90 -14.73
N THR A 165 8.22 -15.08 -13.70
CA THR A 165 6.75 -15.16 -13.83
C THR A 165 6.11 -13.79 -13.96
N GLN A 166 6.79 -12.73 -13.49
CA GLN A 166 6.31 -11.37 -13.51
C GLN A 166 7.43 -10.40 -13.91
N LYS A 167 7.04 -9.23 -14.37
CA LYS A 167 7.95 -8.12 -14.59
C LYS A 167 8.40 -7.54 -13.25
N VAL A 168 9.70 -7.32 -13.09
CA VAL A 168 10.26 -6.68 -11.90
C VAL A 168 10.22 -5.17 -12.10
N GLU A 169 9.28 -4.48 -11.46
CA GLU A 169 9.05 -3.04 -11.58
C GLU A 169 9.52 -2.28 -10.36
N SER A 170 9.62 -2.95 -9.21
CA SER A 170 10.13 -2.41 -7.95
C SER A 170 10.76 -3.51 -7.08
N ASN A 171 11.24 -3.11 -5.92
CA ASN A 171 11.67 -4.04 -4.89
C ASN A 171 10.48 -4.56 -4.08
#